data_6618364c52f7fbfedfe3aba462ced1b8
#
_entry.id   6618364c52f7fbfedfe3aba462ced1b8
#
_cell.length_a   1.000
_cell.length_b   1.000
_cell.length_c   1.000
_cell.angle_alpha   90.00
_cell.angle_beta   90.00
_cell.angle_gamma   90.00
#
_symmetry.space_group_name_H-M   'P 1'
#
loop_
_entity.id
_entity.type
_entity.pdbx_description
1 polymer ?
#
loop_
_entity_poly.entity_id
_entity_poly.type
_entity_poly.pdbx_seq_one_letter_code
_entity_poly.pdbx_strand_id
1 'polypeptide(L)'
;FPFWFNFGMFKGLPARAIHLGFALTLAFLIYPRVRGNKISVLDILISLVGAFCCLYIYFFYDDLVNRGGILLVKEIFGFKVPVELIIGSIGILILLEATRRAIGVPLVIIAICFLLFSYFGKYAPDIISHGGLSLKRLVGFQWFDQEAIFGIPIGVSVDFIFLFVLFGALLETAGGGKYFLDLAFAMVGKMRGGPAKAAILGSGMTGMISGSSIANTVTTGTFTIPIMKKTGFSQEKAGAIEVSSSVNGQLMPPVMGAAAFVMASFIGVTYFEIVKHAFLPAIISYIALFYISHLEALKLGLKGMDEADVPHLKKTFLSGLHFFIPIFVLIFLLVYMRYTAGFSIFYATFSLIFVILVSHIITNTDFITVLIY
;
A
#
# COMPACT_ATOMS: atom_id res chain seq x y z
N PHE A 1 7.20 -8.74 -14.38
CA PHE A 1 8.41 -9.57 -14.45
C PHE A 1 8.33 -10.73 -15.46
N PRO A 2 7.17 -11.30 -15.83
CA PRO A 2 7.12 -12.48 -16.69
C PRO A 2 7.33 -12.22 -18.18
N PHE A 3 7.36 -10.96 -18.64
CA PHE A 3 7.33 -10.66 -20.07
C PHE A 3 8.69 -10.77 -20.79
N TRP A 4 9.82 -10.68 -20.06
CA TRP A 4 11.15 -10.64 -20.67
C TRP A 4 12.02 -11.88 -20.39
N PHE A 5 11.73 -12.57 -19.31
CA PHE A 5 12.39 -13.82 -19.00
C PHE A 5 11.30 -14.89 -18.92
N ASN A 6 11.36 -15.89 -19.78
CA ASN A 6 10.48 -17.07 -19.79
C ASN A 6 10.61 -17.94 -18.52
N PHE A 7 10.85 -17.33 -17.38
CA PHE A 7 10.70 -17.98 -16.07
C PHE A 7 9.20 -18.08 -15.81
N GLY A 8 8.69 -19.30 -15.88
CA GLY A 8 7.33 -19.75 -15.76
C GLY A 8 6.35 -18.69 -15.23
N MET A 9 5.37 -18.33 -16.02
CA MET A 9 4.38 -17.31 -15.61
C MET A 9 3.63 -17.81 -14.39
N PHE A 10 4.02 -17.35 -13.21
CA PHE A 10 3.23 -17.51 -12.00
C PHE A 10 1.97 -16.65 -12.15
N LYS A 11 0.85 -17.27 -12.49
CA LYS A 11 -0.45 -16.62 -12.61
C LYS A 11 -1.44 -17.28 -11.67
N GLY A 12 -2.44 -16.52 -11.25
CA GLY A 12 -3.54 -17.04 -10.43
C GLY A 12 -3.10 -17.40 -9.00
N LEU A 13 -3.61 -18.49 -8.48
CA LEU A 13 -3.44 -18.92 -7.10
C LEU A 13 -1.97 -19.11 -6.66
N PRO A 14 -1.07 -19.72 -7.46
CA PRO A 14 0.33 -19.87 -7.09
C PRO A 14 1.05 -18.54 -6.84
N ALA A 15 0.85 -17.54 -7.70
CA ALA A 15 1.45 -16.22 -7.54
C ALA A 15 0.94 -15.52 -6.27
N ARG A 16 -0.37 -15.61 -6.02
CA ARG A 16 -1.01 -15.05 -4.82
C ARG A 16 -0.51 -15.72 -3.55
N ALA A 17 -0.32 -17.04 -3.58
CA ALA A 17 0.21 -17.81 -2.46
C ALA A 17 1.66 -17.42 -2.12
N ILE A 18 2.54 -17.31 -3.11
CA ILE A 18 3.91 -16.85 -2.91
C ILE A 18 3.92 -15.44 -2.32
N HIS A 19 3.11 -14.53 -2.87
CA HIS A 19 3.03 -13.16 -2.39
C HIS A 19 2.58 -13.08 -0.92
N LEU A 20 1.52 -13.83 -0.56
CA LEU A 20 1.07 -13.91 0.83
C LEU A 20 2.12 -14.52 1.74
N GLY A 21 2.86 -15.54 1.28
CA GLY A 21 3.96 -16.15 2.03
C GLY A 21 5.04 -15.15 2.39
N PHE A 22 5.48 -14.31 1.44
CA PHE A 22 6.40 -13.22 1.70
C PHE A 22 5.80 -12.17 2.66
N ALA A 23 4.55 -11.77 2.45
CA ALA A 23 3.88 -10.79 3.31
C ALA A 23 3.78 -11.29 4.77
N LEU A 24 3.41 -12.55 4.99
CA LEU A 24 3.37 -13.17 6.33
C LEU A 24 4.77 -13.20 6.96
N THR A 25 5.78 -13.61 6.20
CA THR A 25 7.16 -13.64 6.69
C THR A 25 7.61 -12.26 7.16
N LEU A 26 7.42 -11.24 6.34
CA LEU A 26 7.77 -9.86 6.67
C LEU A 26 6.94 -9.33 7.85
N ALA A 27 5.64 -9.64 7.92
CA ALA A 27 4.78 -9.20 9.00
C ALA A 27 5.28 -9.68 10.37
N PHE A 28 5.69 -10.94 10.50
CA PHE A 28 6.21 -11.46 11.78
C PHE A 28 7.60 -10.94 12.13
N LEU A 29 8.42 -10.59 11.13
CA LEU A 29 9.74 -10.01 11.35
C LEU A 29 9.65 -8.50 11.73
N ILE A 30 8.72 -7.76 11.13
CA ILE A 30 8.53 -6.32 11.37
C ILE A 30 7.71 -6.08 12.66
N TYR A 31 6.73 -6.96 12.95
CA TYR A 31 5.84 -6.84 14.10
C TYR A 31 6.07 -7.98 15.11
N PRO A 32 7.19 -7.97 15.85
CA PRO A 32 7.49 -9.02 16.82
C PRO A 32 6.45 -9.04 17.96
N ARG A 33 6.34 -10.18 18.64
CA ARG A 33 5.35 -10.42 19.71
C ARG A 33 5.38 -9.35 20.81
N VAL A 34 6.58 -8.88 21.17
CA VAL A 34 6.78 -7.82 22.16
C VAL A 34 7.33 -6.59 21.44
N ARG A 35 6.56 -5.50 21.44
CA ARG A 35 6.98 -4.24 20.82
C ARG A 35 8.29 -3.73 21.46
N GLY A 36 9.26 -3.40 20.63
CA GLY A 36 10.57 -2.89 21.06
C GLY A 36 11.58 -3.98 21.44
N ASN A 37 11.23 -5.27 21.35
CA ASN A 37 12.13 -6.38 21.61
C ASN A 37 12.74 -6.95 20.31
N LYS A 38 13.88 -7.66 20.46
CA LYS A 38 14.48 -8.40 19.36
C LYS A 38 13.51 -9.48 18.86
N ILE A 39 13.59 -9.80 17.57
CA ILE A 39 12.85 -10.89 16.94
C ILE A 39 13.08 -12.18 17.75
N SER A 40 12.01 -12.81 18.21
CA SER A 40 12.10 -14.05 18.99
C SER A 40 12.17 -15.27 18.05
N VAL A 41 12.72 -16.37 18.56
CA VAL A 41 12.73 -17.65 17.82
C VAL A 41 11.31 -18.09 17.46
N LEU A 42 10.32 -17.78 18.31
CA LEU A 42 8.93 -18.08 18.05
C LEU A 42 8.38 -17.29 16.85
N ASP A 43 8.77 -16.04 16.69
CA ASP A 43 8.36 -15.22 15.55
C ASP A 43 8.91 -15.78 14.24
N ILE A 44 10.15 -16.25 14.26
CA ILE A 44 10.79 -16.90 13.10
C ILE A 44 10.07 -18.22 12.79
N LEU A 45 9.76 -19.04 13.79
CA LEU A 45 9.05 -20.30 13.58
C LEU A 45 7.66 -20.10 12.99
N ILE A 46 6.87 -19.17 13.54
CA ILE A 46 5.53 -18.86 13.02
C ILE A 46 5.63 -18.34 11.58
N SER A 47 6.60 -17.47 11.30
CA SER A 47 6.90 -16.96 9.97
C SER A 47 7.16 -18.09 8.97
N LEU A 48 8.05 -19.04 9.33
CA LEU A 48 8.38 -20.19 8.49
C LEU A 48 7.19 -21.12 8.26
N VAL A 49 6.39 -21.38 9.30
CA VAL A 49 5.17 -22.20 9.16
C VAL A 49 4.14 -21.51 8.27
N GLY A 50 3.96 -20.18 8.41
CA GLY A 50 3.09 -19.40 7.53
C GLY A 50 3.54 -19.44 6.07
N ALA A 51 4.83 -19.24 5.83
CA ALA A 51 5.42 -19.38 4.50
C ALA A 51 5.22 -20.79 3.93
N PHE A 52 5.43 -21.83 4.74
CA PHE A 52 5.19 -23.22 4.33
C PHE A 52 3.74 -23.46 3.93
N CYS A 53 2.75 -22.97 4.71
CA CYS A 53 1.33 -23.12 4.38
C CYS A 53 0.97 -22.47 3.03
N CYS A 54 1.60 -21.35 2.70
CA CYS A 54 1.43 -20.69 1.40
C CYS A 54 2.18 -21.42 0.28
N LEU A 55 3.44 -21.81 0.49
CA LEU A 55 4.24 -22.53 -0.49
C LEU A 55 3.68 -23.92 -0.80
N TYR A 56 2.97 -24.55 0.14
CA TYR A 56 2.27 -25.80 -0.12
C TYR A 56 1.31 -25.66 -1.32
N ILE A 57 0.56 -24.56 -1.40
CA ILE A 57 -0.34 -24.29 -2.53
C ILE A 57 0.45 -24.20 -3.84
N TYR A 58 1.62 -23.55 -3.82
CA TYR A 58 2.46 -23.42 -5.00
C TYR A 58 2.97 -24.78 -5.51
N PHE A 59 3.51 -25.61 -4.62
CA PHE A 59 4.11 -26.89 -5.01
C PHE A 59 3.08 -27.96 -5.40
N PHE A 60 1.87 -27.90 -4.85
CA PHE A 60 0.82 -28.89 -5.07
C PHE A 60 -0.38 -28.32 -5.84
N TYR A 61 -0.16 -27.24 -6.60
CA TYR A 61 -1.23 -26.53 -7.30
C TYR A 61 -1.98 -27.43 -8.29
N ASP A 62 -1.27 -28.16 -9.12
CA ASP A 62 -1.85 -29.04 -10.15
C ASP A 62 -2.67 -30.16 -9.50
N ASP A 63 -2.18 -30.73 -8.41
CA ASP A 63 -2.90 -31.76 -7.66
C ASP A 63 -4.18 -31.20 -7.00
N LEU A 64 -4.13 -29.98 -6.48
CA LEU A 64 -5.28 -29.29 -5.89
C LEU A 64 -6.36 -29.04 -6.95
N VAL A 65 -5.98 -28.53 -8.11
CA VAL A 65 -6.91 -28.26 -9.23
C VAL A 65 -7.53 -29.55 -9.73
N ASN A 66 -6.73 -30.58 -9.97
CA ASN A 66 -7.21 -31.87 -10.50
C ASN A 66 -8.18 -32.58 -9.55
N ARG A 67 -8.12 -32.31 -8.24
CA ARG A 67 -9.04 -32.88 -7.24
C ARG A 67 -10.34 -32.09 -7.05
N GLY A 68 -10.52 -30.97 -7.78
CA GLY A 68 -11.77 -30.20 -7.75
C GLY A 68 -12.18 -29.70 -6.36
N GLY A 69 -11.23 -29.30 -5.51
CA GLY A 69 -11.50 -28.78 -4.17
C GLY A 69 -11.70 -29.86 -3.08
N ILE A 70 -11.48 -31.12 -3.39
CA ILE A 70 -11.50 -32.19 -2.38
C ILE A 70 -10.17 -32.17 -1.62
N LEU A 71 -10.24 -31.91 -0.30
CA LEU A 71 -9.06 -31.87 0.55
C LEU A 71 -8.43 -33.27 0.72
N LEU A 72 -7.11 -33.31 0.55
CA LEU A 72 -6.32 -34.54 0.65
C LEU A 72 -6.31 -35.11 2.07
N VAL A 73 -6.61 -36.39 2.15
CA VAL A 73 -6.45 -37.20 3.35
C VAL A 73 -5.38 -38.26 3.06
N LYS A 74 -4.24 -38.18 3.75
CA LYS A 74 -3.16 -39.19 3.63
C LYS A 74 -3.24 -40.20 4.76
N GLU A 75 -2.93 -41.42 4.45
CA GLU A 75 -2.74 -42.47 5.46
C GLU A 75 -1.29 -42.41 5.94
N ILE A 76 -1.07 -42.04 7.21
CA ILE A 76 0.23 -41.93 7.84
C ILE A 76 0.22 -42.83 9.07
N PHE A 77 1.11 -43.83 9.10
CA PHE A 77 1.17 -44.82 10.20
C PHE A 77 -0.18 -45.48 10.52
N GLY A 78 -1.00 -45.79 9.48
CA GLY A 78 -2.32 -46.40 9.66
C GLY A 78 -3.44 -45.46 10.08
N PHE A 79 -3.16 -44.15 10.23
CA PHE A 79 -4.17 -43.13 10.57
C PHE A 79 -4.51 -42.27 9.35
N LYS A 80 -5.80 -42.04 9.12
CA LYS A 80 -6.28 -41.10 8.07
C LYS A 80 -6.10 -39.66 8.53
N VAL A 81 -5.01 -39.01 8.12
CA VAL A 81 -4.68 -37.62 8.49
C VAL A 81 -5.17 -36.66 7.39
N PRO A 82 -6.06 -35.72 7.72
CA PRO A 82 -6.53 -34.71 6.77
C PRO A 82 -5.49 -33.58 6.62
N VAL A 83 -4.43 -33.84 5.84
CA VAL A 83 -3.24 -32.98 5.74
C VAL A 83 -3.60 -31.54 5.33
N GLU A 84 -4.40 -31.38 4.27
CA GLU A 84 -4.75 -30.05 3.76
C GLU A 84 -5.71 -29.31 4.70
N LEU A 85 -6.59 -30.02 5.40
CA LEU A 85 -7.40 -29.39 6.45
C LEU A 85 -6.52 -28.78 7.55
N ILE A 86 -5.47 -29.50 7.96
CA ILE A 86 -4.54 -29.03 8.99
C ILE A 86 -3.73 -27.83 8.46
N ILE A 87 -3.14 -27.92 7.26
CA ILE A 87 -2.35 -26.85 6.66
C ILE A 87 -3.19 -25.60 6.47
N GLY A 88 -4.39 -25.70 5.89
CA GLY A 88 -5.28 -24.56 5.70
C GLY A 88 -5.75 -23.94 7.02
N SER A 89 -6.07 -24.74 8.01
CA SER A 89 -6.45 -24.24 9.35
C SER A 89 -5.30 -23.48 10.03
N ILE A 90 -4.08 -24.01 9.97
CA ILE A 90 -2.87 -23.33 10.48
C ILE A 90 -2.62 -22.04 9.71
N GLY A 91 -2.74 -22.06 8.39
CA GLY A 91 -2.57 -20.87 7.54
C GLY A 91 -3.54 -19.76 7.91
N ILE A 92 -4.84 -20.07 8.07
CA ILE A 92 -5.86 -19.11 8.50
C ILE A 92 -5.53 -18.53 9.89
N LEU A 93 -5.14 -19.35 10.85
CA LEU A 93 -4.78 -18.90 12.20
C LEU A 93 -3.54 -17.98 12.19
N ILE A 94 -2.53 -18.32 11.40
CA ILE A 94 -1.34 -17.50 11.25
C ILE A 94 -1.67 -16.17 10.58
N LEU A 95 -2.53 -16.16 9.57
CA LEU A 95 -3.00 -14.93 8.92
C LEU A 95 -3.77 -14.02 9.90
N LEU A 96 -4.65 -14.59 10.74
CA LEU A 96 -5.35 -13.84 11.79
C LEU A 96 -4.36 -13.27 12.83
N GLU A 97 -3.34 -14.03 13.23
CA GLU A 97 -2.31 -13.54 14.15
C GLU A 97 -1.45 -12.44 13.51
N ALA A 98 -1.07 -12.55 12.22
CA ALA A 98 -0.37 -11.51 11.49
C ALA A 98 -1.21 -10.22 11.41
N THR A 99 -2.51 -10.36 11.11
CA THR A 99 -3.46 -9.25 11.09
C THR A 99 -3.57 -8.59 12.46
N ARG A 100 -3.64 -9.38 13.54
CA ARG A 100 -3.66 -8.87 14.92
C ARG A 100 -2.44 -8.03 15.25
N ARG A 101 -1.26 -8.46 14.79
CA ARG A 101 -0.01 -7.76 15.08
C ARG A 101 0.17 -6.49 14.26
N ALA A 102 -0.18 -6.53 12.98
CA ALA A 102 0.03 -5.43 12.04
C ALA A 102 -1.05 -4.35 12.13
N ILE A 103 -2.33 -4.74 12.21
CA ILE A 103 -3.49 -3.84 12.11
C ILE A 103 -4.19 -3.68 13.47
N GLY A 104 -4.25 -4.76 14.27
CA GLY A 104 -4.88 -4.75 15.58
C GLY A 104 -6.04 -5.74 15.73
N VAL A 105 -6.59 -5.78 16.95
CA VAL A 105 -7.60 -6.76 17.36
C VAL A 105 -8.97 -6.56 16.68
N PRO A 106 -9.48 -5.34 16.43
CA PRO A 106 -10.84 -5.15 15.92
C PRO A 106 -11.12 -5.89 14.61
N LEU A 107 -10.20 -5.84 13.65
CA LEU A 107 -10.38 -6.52 12.36
C LEU A 107 -10.38 -8.04 12.51
N VAL A 108 -9.57 -8.56 13.41
CA VAL A 108 -9.52 -10.00 13.70
C VAL A 108 -10.84 -10.49 14.30
N ILE A 109 -11.43 -9.72 15.22
CA ILE A 109 -12.75 -10.05 15.80
C ILE A 109 -13.80 -10.13 14.70
N ILE A 110 -13.84 -9.14 13.80
CA ILE A 110 -14.77 -9.13 12.66
C ILE A 110 -14.58 -10.38 11.80
N ALA A 111 -13.32 -10.70 11.44
CA ALA A 111 -13.01 -11.88 10.63
C ALA A 111 -13.45 -13.18 11.32
N ILE A 112 -13.17 -13.33 12.63
CA ILE A 112 -13.60 -14.50 13.41
C ILE A 112 -15.13 -14.58 13.46
N CYS A 113 -15.84 -13.46 13.67
CA CYS A 113 -17.31 -13.45 13.67
C CYS A 113 -17.88 -13.96 12.33
N PHE A 114 -17.32 -13.52 11.19
CA PHE A 114 -17.76 -14.01 9.88
C PHE A 114 -17.42 -15.49 9.64
N LEU A 115 -16.27 -15.97 10.11
CA LEU A 115 -15.93 -17.39 10.03
C LEU A 115 -16.87 -18.24 10.89
N LEU A 116 -17.17 -17.79 12.10
CA LEU A 116 -18.15 -18.45 12.97
C LEU A 116 -19.57 -18.40 12.39
N PHE A 117 -19.97 -17.27 11.82
CA PHE A 117 -21.24 -17.15 11.11
C PHE A 117 -21.32 -18.14 9.95
N SER A 118 -20.27 -18.26 9.14
CA SER A 118 -20.22 -19.22 8.05
C SER A 118 -20.33 -20.67 8.51
N TYR A 119 -19.78 -20.99 9.69
CA TYR A 119 -19.85 -22.34 10.26
C TYR A 119 -21.19 -22.60 10.94
N PHE A 120 -21.68 -21.66 11.77
CA PHE A 120 -22.89 -21.79 12.59
C PHE A 120 -24.14 -21.18 11.92
N GLY A 121 -24.14 -20.91 10.63
CA GLY A 121 -25.23 -20.23 9.93
C GLY A 121 -26.63 -20.82 10.12
N LYS A 122 -26.74 -22.11 10.46
CA LYS A 122 -28.00 -22.77 10.78
C LYS A 122 -28.70 -22.23 12.05
N TYR A 123 -27.92 -21.63 12.94
CA TYR A 123 -28.40 -21.10 14.23
C TYR A 123 -28.60 -19.59 14.18
N ALA A 124 -28.38 -18.98 13.02
CA ALA A 124 -28.58 -17.54 12.82
C ALA A 124 -30.09 -17.23 12.75
N PRO A 125 -30.50 -15.97 13.04
CA PRO A 125 -31.88 -15.52 12.86
C PRO A 125 -32.37 -15.78 11.43
N ASP A 126 -33.64 -16.05 11.26
CA ASP A 126 -34.26 -16.47 9.98
C ASP A 126 -33.89 -15.60 8.79
N ILE A 127 -33.77 -14.29 8.99
CA ILE A 127 -33.45 -13.31 7.92
C ILE A 127 -32.06 -13.55 7.32
N ILE A 128 -31.10 -14.05 8.12
CA ILE A 128 -29.70 -14.26 7.73
C ILE A 128 -29.26 -15.72 7.87
N SER A 129 -30.20 -16.62 8.19
CA SER A 129 -29.89 -18.05 8.35
C SER A 129 -29.48 -18.68 7.01
N HIS A 130 -28.53 -19.60 7.08
CA HIS A 130 -28.08 -20.40 5.94
C HIS A 130 -27.64 -21.79 6.38
N GLY A 131 -27.45 -22.71 5.46
CA GLY A 131 -27.19 -24.12 5.76
C GLY A 131 -25.95 -24.43 6.59
N GLY A 132 -25.08 -23.44 6.84
CA GLY A 132 -23.79 -23.62 7.50
C GLY A 132 -22.79 -24.38 6.64
N LEU A 133 -21.51 -24.20 6.90
CA LEU A 133 -20.44 -24.92 6.21
C LEU A 133 -19.80 -25.95 7.15
N SER A 134 -19.47 -27.14 6.61
CA SER A 134 -18.59 -28.07 7.36
C SER A 134 -17.18 -27.46 7.46
N LEU A 135 -16.43 -27.81 8.49
CA LEU A 135 -15.07 -27.33 8.70
C LEU A 135 -14.18 -27.59 7.46
N LYS A 136 -14.29 -28.76 6.84
CA LYS A 136 -13.56 -29.09 5.60
C LYS A 136 -13.89 -28.13 4.48
N ARG A 137 -15.17 -27.82 4.26
CA ARG A 137 -15.62 -26.91 3.20
C ARG A 137 -15.23 -25.46 3.49
N LEU A 138 -15.32 -25.05 4.78
CA LEU A 138 -14.91 -23.73 5.20
C LEU A 138 -13.41 -23.49 4.95
N VAL A 139 -12.56 -24.41 5.42
CA VAL A 139 -11.10 -24.29 5.25
C VAL A 139 -10.71 -24.44 3.77
N GLY A 140 -11.34 -25.38 3.04
CA GLY A 140 -11.11 -25.55 1.61
C GLY A 140 -11.37 -24.27 0.83
N PHE A 141 -12.52 -23.65 1.04
CA PHE A 141 -12.90 -22.40 0.39
C PHE A 141 -12.03 -21.22 0.83
N GLN A 142 -11.72 -21.11 2.12
CA GLN A 142 -10.94 -19.97 2.61
C GLN A 142 -9.47 -20.02 2.20
N TRP A 143 -8.82 -21.21 2.22
CA TRP A 143 -7.37 -21.31 2.04
C TRP A 143 -6.92 -21.85 0.67
N PHE A 144 -7.75 -22.63 -0.03
CA PHE A 144 -7.35 -23.28 -1.27
C PHE A 144 -8.12 -22.80 -2.51
N ASP A 145 -9.05 -21.85 -2.32
CA ASP A 145 -9.84 -21.27 -3.42
C ASP A 145 -9.35 -19.86 -3.78
N GLN A 146 -9.68 -19.42 -5.01
CA GLN A 146 -9.34 -18.08 -5.51
C GLN A 146 -10.39 -17.02 -5.16
N GLU A 147 -11.49 -17.40 -4.51
CA GLU A 147 -12.61 -16.49 -4.22
C GLU A 147 -12.55 -15.87 -2.80
N ALA A 148 -11.78 -16.47 -1.89
CA ALA A 148 -11.70 -16.02 -0.50
C ALA A 148 -10.39 -15.27 -0.19
N ILE A 149 -9.52 -15.82 0.68
CA ILE A 149 -8.25 -15.18 1.07
C ILE A 149 -7.40 -14.86 -0.15
N PHE A 150 -7.29 -15.79 -1.10
CA PHE A 150 -6.55 -15.58 -2.33
C PHE A 150 -7.39 -14.95 -3.46
N GLY A 151 -8.46 -14.23 -3.11
CA GLY A 151 -9.36 -13.56 -4.02
C GLY A 151 -8.82 -12.28 -4.65
N ILE A 152 -9.75 -11.42 -5.08
CA ILE A 152 -9.45 -10.16 -5.78
C ILE A 152 -8.44 -9.28 -5.01
N PRO A 153 -8.55 -9.06 -3.67
CA PRO A 153 -7.63 -8.15 -2.99
C PRO A 153 -6.16 -8.57 -3.08
N ILE A 154 -5.86 -9.86 -2.89
CA ILE A 154 -4.48 -10.37 -3.02
C ILE A 154 -4.06 -10.38 -4.50
N GLY A 155 -4.95 -10.72 -5.43
CA GLY A 155 -4.67 -10.63 -6.86
C GLY A 155 -4.23 -9.23 -7.26
N VAL A 156 -4.99 -8.22 -6.88
CA VAL A 156 -4.66 -6.80 -7.12
C VAL A 156 -3.34 -6.40 -6.45
N SER A 157 -3.08 -6.93 -5.25
CA SER A 157 -1.80 -6.69 -4.56
C SER A 157 -0.60 -7.21 -5.35
N VAL A 158 -0.73 -8.42 -5.92
CA VAL A 158 0.31 -9.04 -6.76
C VAL A 158 0.52 -8.29 -8.08
N ASP A 159 -0.60 -7.97 -8.76
CA ASP A 159 -0.57 -7.47 -10.13
C ASP A 159 -0.18 -5.99 -10.22
N PHE A 160 -0.55 -5.19 -9.22
CA PHE A 160 -0.43 -3.74 -9.29
C PHE A 160 0.19 -3.12 -8.03
N ILE A 161 -0.42 -3.32 -6.84
CA ILE A 161 -0.10 -2.55 -5.64
C ILE A 161 1.37 -2.66 -5.26
N PHE A 162 1.94 -3.87 -5.33
CA PHE A 162 3.35 -4.10 -5.00
C PHE A 162 4.29 -3.21 -5.82
N LEU A 163 4.08 -3.12 -7.14
CA LEU A 163 4.92 -2.30 -8.02
C LEU A 163 4.74 -0.80 -7.75
N PHE A 164 3.51 -0.35 -7.49
CA PHE A 164 3.25 1.05 -7.16
C PHE A 164 3.87 1.45 -5.81
N VAL A 165 3.76 0.58 -4.80
CA VAL A 165 4.40 0.81 -3.49
C VAL A 165 5.93 0.82 -3.62
N LEU A 166 6.49 -0.10 -4.40
CA LEU A 166 7.93 -0.13 -4.69
C LEU A 166 8.39 1.16 -5.38
N PHE A 167 7.67 1.61 -6.40
CA PHE A 167 7.94 2.86 -7.09
C PHE A 167 7.92 4.06 -6.13
N GLY A 168 6.87 4.17 -5.30
CA GLY A 168 6.75 5.23 -4.31
C GLY A 168 7.88 5.22 -3.29
N ALA A 169 8.22 4.05 -2.75
CA ALA A 169 9.31 3.88 -1.79
C ALA A 169 10.68 4.24 -2.39
N LEU A 170 10.95 3.81 -3.63
CA LEU A 170 12.19 4.17 -4.33
C LEU A 170 12.28 5.67 -4.60
N LEU A 171 11.19 6.30 -5.02
CA LEU A 171 11.17 7.74 -5.27
C LEU A 171 11.37 8.54 -3.98
N GLU A 172 10.79 8.07 -2.87
CA GLU A 172 10.94 8.70 -1.57
C GLU A 172 12.37 8.58 -1.03
N THR A 173 12.95 7.37 -1.07
CA THR A 173 14.36 7.15 -0.67
C THR A 173 15.35 7.91 -1.54
N ALA A 174 15.04 8.13 -2.81
CA ALA A 174 15.83 8.98 -3.71
C ALA A 174 15.75 10.49 -3.38
N GLY A 175 14.92 10.89 -2.41
CA GLY A 175 14.75 12.29 -2.01
C GLY A 175 13.60 13.03 -2.70
N GLY A 176 12.79 12.33 -3.50
CA GLY A 176 11.64 12.92 -4.19
C GLY A 176 10.63 13.56 -3.25
N GLY A 177 10.33 12.92 -2.10
CA GLY A 177 9.40 13.45 -1.11
C GLY A 177 9.84 14.82 -0.56
N LYS A 178 11.10 14.94 -0.16
CA LYS A 178 11.68 16.21 0.28
C LYS A 178 11.66 17.27 -0.82
N TYR A 179 12.02 16.89 -2.04
CA TYR A 179 11.98 17.78 -3.18
C TYR A 179 10.59 18.37 -3.44
N PHE A 180 9.55 17.56 -3.45
CA PHE A 180 8.17 18.03 -3.65
C PHE A 180 7.69 18.93 -2.52
N LEU A 181 8.10 18.64 -1.30
CA LEU A 181 7.78 19.48 -0.15
C LEU A 181 8.49 20.85 -0.25
N ASP A 182 9.80 20.88 -0.55
CA ASP A 182 10.56 22.12 -0.75
C ASP A 182 9.99 22.94 -1.91
N LEU A 183 9.56 22.30 -2.99
CA LEU A 183 8.88 22.94 -4.12
C LEU A 183 7.55 23.57 -3.70
N ALA A 184 6.75 22.87 -2.88
CA ALA A 184 5.51 23.44 -2.35
C ALA A 184 5.76 24.66 -1.45
N PHE A 185 6.78 24.62 -0.58
CA PHE A 185 7.17 25.77 0.21
C PHE A 185 7.64 26.94 -0.65
N ALA A 186 8.41 26.67 -1.71
CA ALA A 186 8.85 27.69 -2.66
C ALA A 186 7.69 28.36 -3.39
N MET A 187 6.62 27.62 -3.70
CA MET A 187 5.44 28.13 -4.42
C MET A 187 4.51 28.99 -3.55
N VAL A 188 4.21 28.54 -2.33
CA VAL A 188 3.14 29.14 -1.53
C VAL A 188 3.56 29.57 -0.12
N GLY A 189 4.81 29.38 0.28
CA GLY A 189 5.31 29.66 1.63
C GLY A 189 5.15 31.13 2.05
N LYS A 190 5.30 32.07 1.13
CA LYS A 190 5.11 33.52 1.37
C LYS A 190 3.65 33.95 1.51
N MET A 191 2.69 33.10 1.09
CA MET A 191 1.26 33.42 1.19
C MET A 191 0.81 33.41 2.66
N ARG A 192 -0.26 34.14 2.97
CA ARG A 192 -0.87 34.09 4.31
C ARG A 192 -1.26 32.64 4.66
N GLY A 193 -0.79 32.15 5.81
CA GLY A 193 -0.90 30.71 6.17
C GLY A 193 -0.08 29.80 5.27
N GLY A 194 1.01 30.31 4.69
CA GLY A 194 1.90 29.62 3.74
C GLY A 194 2.32 28.22 4.16
N PRO A 195 2.75 27.98 5.40
CA PRO A 195 3.11 26.64 5.85
C PRO A 195 1.99 25.61 5.74
N ALA A 196 0.76 25.97 6.09
CA ALA A 196 -0.37 25.05 5.94
C ALA A 196 -0.68 24.77 4.46
N LYS A 197 -0.61 25.78 3.62
CA LYS A 197 -0.79 25.63 2.16
C LYS A 197 0.32 24.80 1.52
N ALA A 198 1.57 25.00 1.95
CA ALA A 198 2.71 24.20 1.51
C ALA A 198 2.57 22.74 1.97
N ALA A 199 2.10 22.49 3.19
CA ALA A 199 1.78 21.16 3.67
C ALA A 199 0.72 20.49 2.80
N ILE A 200 -0.36 21.19 2.44
CA ILE A 200 -1.43 20.66 1.59
C ILE A 200 -0.92 20.29 0.21
N LEU A 201 -0.18 21.20 -0.45
CA LEU A 201 0.37 20.95 -1.79
C LEU A 201 1.47 19.89 -1.76
N GLY A 202 2.40 19.95 -0.80
CA GLY A 202 3.47 18.97 -0.64
C GLY A 202 2.94 17.57 -0.36
N SER A 203 2.00 17.45 0.60
CA SER A 203 1.30 16.19 0.88
C SER A 203 0.50 15.68 -0.32
N GLY A 204 -0.06 16.57 -1.12
CA GLY A 204 -0.72 16.20 -2.38
C GLY A 204 0.25 15.59 -3.38
N MET A 205 1.40 16.22 -3.60
CA MET A 205 2.41 15.76 -4.55
C MET A 205 3.10 14.47 -4.08
N THR A 206 3.39 14.33 -2.79
CA THR A 206 3.98 13.09 -2.23
C THR A 206 2.93 11.98 -2.12
N GLY A 207 1.71 12.32 -1.71
CA GLY A 207 0.59 11.38 -1.56
C GLY A 207 0.15 10.75 -2.88
N MET A 208 0.14 11.52 -3.97
CA MET A 208 -0.17 11.00 -5.31
C MET A 208 0.84 9.95 -5.80
N ILE A 209 2.01 9.85 -5.16
CA ILE A 209 3.07 8.91 -5.52
C ILE A 209 3.13 7.74 -4.54
N SER A 210 3.06 8.02 -3.23
CA SER A 210 3.14 6.99 -2.19
C SER A 210 1.86 6.13 -2.10
N GLY A 211 0.69 6.71 -2.45
CA GLY A 211 -0.61 6.05 -2.32
C GLY A 211 -1.02 5.69 -0.89
N SER A 212 -0.21 6.06 0.12
CA SER A 212 -0.41 5.73 1.53
C SER A 212 -0.54 6.98 2.39
N SER A 213 -1.73 7.22 2.95
CA SER A 213 -1.94 8.35 3.86
C SER A 213 -1.10 8.26 5.12
N ILE A 214 -0.89 7.06 5.65
CA ILE A 214 -0.10 6.84 6.88
C ILE A 214 1.37 7.17 6.61
N ALA A 215 1.96 6.59 5.57
CA ALA A 215 3.34 6.87 5.19
C ALA A 215 3.52 8.37 4.90
N ASN A 216 2.62 8.96 4.12
CA ASN A 216 2.67 10.38 3.78
C ASN A 216 2.60 11.28 5.03
N THR A 217 1.65 11.02 5.95
CA THR A 217 1.53 11.79 7.20
C THR A 217 2.80 11.69 8.06
N VAL A 218 3.42 10.52 8.14
CA VAL A 218 4.65 10.33 8.92
C VAL A 218 5.82 11.05 8.25
N THR A 219 5.95 10.97 6.94
CA THR A 219 7.08 11.55 6.21
C THR A 219 6.98 13.08 6.14
N THR A 220 5.87 13.62 5.62
CA THR A 220 5.69 15.07 5.45
C THR A 220 5.39 15.77 6.76
N GLY A 221 4.62 15.14 7.66
CA GLY A 221 4.19 15.72 8.92
C GLY A 221 5.33 15.99 9.91
N THR A 222 6.43 15.24 9.85
CA THR A 222 7.62 15.50 10.66
C THR A 222 8.23 16.88 10.37
N PHE A 223 8.06 17.38 9.15
CA PHE A 223 8.55 18.70 8.73
C PHE A 223 7.45 19.77 8.79
N THR A 224 6.27 19.48 8.27
CA THR A 224 5.19 20.47 8.10
C THR A 224 4.52 20.86 9.39
N ILE A 225 4.26 19.91 10.31
CA ILE A 225 3.60 20.18 11.60
C ILE A 225 4.42 21.15 12.46
N PRO A 226 5.75 20.96 12.68
CA PRO A 226 6.56 21.92 13.42
C PRO A 226 6.56 23.33 12.81
N ILE A 227 6.61 23.44 11.46
CA ILE A 227 6.62 24.73 10.77
C ILE A 227 5.25 25.42 10.92
N MET A 228 4.14 24.71 10.77
CA MET A 228 2.79 25.24 11.00
C MET A 228 2.62 25.74 12.43
N LYS A 229 3.12 25.01 13.44
CA LYS A 229 3.10 25.44 14.85
C LYS A 229 3.94 26.68 15.07
N LYS A 230 5.14 26.76 14.49
CA LYS A 230 6.02 27.93 14.61
C LYS A 230 5.38 29.20 14.04
N THR A 231 4.51 29.05 13.03
CA THR A 231 3.80 30.19 12.41
C THR A 231 2.46 30.53 13.04
N GLY A 232 2.06 29.82 14.13
CA GLY A 232 0.92 30.18 14.97
C GLY A 232 -0.33 29.30 14.82
N PHE A 233 -0.28 28.19 14.08
CA PHE A 233 -1.32 27.18 14.14
C PHE A 233 -1.24 26.37 15.45
N SER A 234 -2.40 26.03 16.04
CA SER A 234 -2.41 25.09 17.17
C SER A 234 -1.96 23.70 16.74
N GLN A 235 -1.53 22.86 17.72
CA GLN A 235 -1.05 21.49 17.44
C GLN A 235 -2.13 20.64 16.77
N GLU A 236 -3.38 20.77 17.24
CA GLU A 236 -4.53 20.03 16.72
C GLU A 236 -4.83 20.41 15.29
N LYS A 237 -4.79 21.72 14.97
CA LYS A 237 -5.04 22.21 13.62
C LYS A 237 -3.94 21.85 12.65
N ALA A 238 -2.68 21.96 13.08
CA ALA A 238 -1.55 21.53 12.26
C ALA A 238 -1.61 20.03 11.95
N GLY A 239 -1.91 19.19 12.95
CA GLY A 239 -2.13 17.76 12.76
C GLY A 239 -3.34 17.45 11.88
N ALA A 240 -4.45 18.15 12.06
CA ALA A 240 -5.64 17.95 11.25
C ALA A 240 -5.42 18.32 9.78
N ILE A 241 -4.72 19.41 9.49
CA ILE A 241 -4.37 19.82 8.12
C ILE A 241 -3.49 18.75 7.47
N GLU A 242 -2.46 18.30 8.17
CA GLU A 242 -1.52 17.29 7.66
C GLU A 242 -2.22 15.96 7.36
N VAL A 243 -2.99 15.44 8.31
CA VAL A 243 -3.72 14.17 8.15
C VAL A 243 -4.74 14.28 7.02
N SER A 244 -5.52 15.37 6.96
CA SER A 244 -6.52 15.58 5.90
C SER A 244 -5.86 15.67 4.52
N SER A 245 -4.71 16.34 4.42
CA SER A 245 -3.95 16.45 3.17
C SER A 245 -3.41 15.09 2.72
N SER A 246 -2.89 14.32 3.66
CA SER A 246 -2.33 13.00 3.40
C SER A 246 -3.41 11.98 3.00
N VAL A 247 -4.59 12.05 3.63
CA VAL A 247 -5.74 11.19 3.24
C VAL A 247 -6.22 11.56 1.84
N ASN A 248 -6.32 12.86 1.51
CA ASN A 248 -6.67 13.31 0.17
C ASN A 248 -5.62 12.87 -0.90
N GLY A 249 -4.36 12.71 -0.51
CA GLY A 249 -3.30 12.19 -1.38
C GLY A 249 -3.62 10.82 -1.97
N GLN A 250 -4.34 9.97 -1.24
CA GLN A 250 -4.78 8.66 -1.76
C GLN A 250 -5.82 8.75 -2.88
N LEU A 251 -6.50 9.90 -3.01
CA LEU A 251 -7.44 10.14 -4.10
C LEU A 251 -6.77 10.77 -5.32
N MET A 252 -5.55 11.29 -5.15
CA MET A 252 -4.86 12.07 -6.18
C MET A 252 -4.19 11.17 -7.22
N PRO A 253 -4.59 11.24 -8.50
CA PRO A 253 -3.89 10.53 -9.58
C PRO A 253 -2.43 11.01 -9.73
N PRO A 254 -1.51 10.20 -10.31
CA PRO A 254 -1.78 8.96 -11.06
C PRO A 254 -1.73 7.67 -10.26
N VAL A 255 -1.11 7.63 -9.07
CA VAL A 255 -0.90 6.36 -8.34
C VAL A 255 -2.11 6.02 -7.48
N MET A 256 -2.64 7.00 -6.74
CA MET A 256 -3.78 6.80 -5.84
C MET A 256 -3.50 5.75 -4.74
N GLY A 257 -4.47 5.50 -3.88
CA GLY A 257 -4.39 4.44 -2.87
C GLY A 257 -4.79 3.07 -3.42
N ALA A 258 -4.45 2.02 -2.68
CA ALA A 258 -4.75 0.62 -3.01
C ALA A 258 -6.25 0.37 -3.33
N ALA A 259 -7.14 1.12 -2.69
CA ALA A 259 -8.59 1.03 -2.91
C ALA A 259 -9.00 1.28 -4.37
N ALA A 260 -8.28 2.14 -5.09
CA ALA A 260 -8.58 2.43 -6.50
C ALA A 260 -8.38 1.22 -7.42
N PHE A 261 -7.33 0.43 -7.18
CA PHE A 261 -7.09 -0.79 -7.94
C PHE A 261 -8.11 -1.88 -7.62
N VAL A 262 -8.45 -2.02 -6.33
CA VAL A 262 -9.49 -2.96 -5.88
C VAL A 262 -10.84 -2.56 -6.48
N MET A 263 -11.17 -1.28 -6.49
CA MET A 263 -12.40 -0.74 -7.10
C MET A 263 -12.45 -1.07 -8.60
N ALA A 264 -11.37 -0.83 -9.34
CA ALA A 264 -11.28 -1.16 -10.76
C ALA A 264 -11.60 -2.64 -11.02
N SER A 265 -11.05 -3.54 -10.20
CA SER A 265 -11.25 -4.98 -10.33
C SER A 265 -12.67 -5.43 -9.97
N PHE A 266 -13.30 -4.83 -8.93
CA PHE A 266 -14.67 -5.16 -8.55
C PHE A 266 -15.72 -4.67 -9.54
N ILE A 267 -15.51 -3.48 -10.13
CA ILE A 267 -16.44 -2.87 -11.09
C ILE A 267 -16.19 -3.43 -12.51
N GLY A 268 -15.02 -4.03 -12.76
CA GLY A 268 -14.66 -4.58 -14.07
C GLY A 268 -14.28 -3.49 -15.10
N VAL A 269 -13.73 -2.35 -14.62
CA VAL A 269 -13.25 -1.27 -15.49
C VAL A 269 -11.72 -1.17 -15.47
N THR A 270 -11.15 -0.46 -16.44
CA THR A 270 -9.72 -0.22 -16.44
C THR A 270 -9.30 0.75 -15.32
N TYR A 271 -8.09 0.60 -14.82
CA TYR A 271 -7.55 1.54 -13.82
C TYR A 271 -7.57 2.99 -14.34
N PHE A 272 -7.33 3.19 -15.64
CA PHE A 272 -7.40 4.52 -16.26
C PHE A 272 -8.78 5.17 -16.10
N GLU A 273 -9.88 4.42 -16.21
CA GLU A 273 -11.22 4.97 -15.98
C GLU A 273 -11.40 5.42 -14.53
N ILE A 274 -10.88 4.68 -13.55
CA ILE A 274 -10.89 5.13 -12.15
C ILE A 274 -10.09 6.42 -11.98
N VAL A 275 -8.88 6.51 -12.54
CA VAL A 275 -8.03 7.72 -12.53
C VAL A 275 -8.78 8.93 -13.07
N LYS A 276 -9.43 8.77 -14.22
CA LYS A 276 -10.19 9.83 -14.89
C LYS A 276 -11.36 10.36 -14.02
N HIS A 277 -12.09 9.44 -13.39
CA HIS A 277 -13.23 9.80 -12.54
C HIS A 277 -12.79 10.33 -11.17
N ALA A 278 -11.68 9.89 -10.61
CA ALA A 278 -11.15 10.35 -9.35
C ALA A 278 -10.51 11.76 -9.43
N PHE A 279 -10.07 12.18 -10.62
CA PHE A 279 -9.33 13.43 -10.81
C PHE A 279 -10.12 14.67 -10.33
N LEU A 280 -11.37 14.81 -10.74
CA LEU A 280 -12.19 15.96 -10.37
C LEU A 280 -12.52 16.01 -8.88
N PRO A 281 -13.00 14.93 -8.22
CA PRO A 281 -13.18 14.89 -6.78
C PRO A 281 -11.90 15.20 -5.99
N ALA A 282 -10.75 14.70 -6.42
CA ALA A 282 -9.48 14.97 -5.77
C ALA A 282 -9.14 16.47 -5.82
N ILE A 283 -9.24 17.10 -6.98
CA ILE A 283 -8.99 18.56 -7.12
C ILE A 283 -9.93 19.37 -6.26
N ILE A 284 -11.23 19.06 -6.27
CA ILE A 284 -12.24 19.79 -5.47
C ILE A 284 -11.89 19.67 -3.98
N SER A 285 -11.51 18.47 -3.51
CA SER A 285 -11.13 18.22 -2.13
C SER A 285 -9.88 19.02 -1.72
N TYR A 286 -8.86 19.07 -2.58
CA TYR A 286 -7.67 19.88 -2.32
C TYR A 286 -7.94 21.38 -2.34
N ILE A 287 -8.75 21.88 -3.27
CA ILE A 287 -9.17 23.29 -3.30
C ILE A 287 -9.95 23.65 -2.02
N ALA A 288 -10.88 22.79 -1.59
CA ALA A 288 -11.65 23.00 -0.35
C ALA A 288 -10.72 23.06 0.88
N LEU A 289 -9.78 22.12 1.01
CA LEU A 289 -8.84 22.09 2.12
C LEU A 289 -7.90 23.30 2.12
N PHE A 290 -7.41 23.68 0.94
CA PHE A 290 -6.60 24.88 0.76
C PHE A 290 -7.34 26.16 1.15
N TYR A 291 -8.61 26.27 0.78
CA TYR A 291 -9.47 27.41 1.12
C TYR A 291 -9.80 27.43 2.62
N ILE A 292 -10.17 26.30 3.22
CA ILE A 292 -10.43 26.19 4.66
C ILE A 292 -9.18 26.61 5.47
N SER A 293 -8.00 26.14 5.07
CA SER A 293 -6.74 26.51 5.72
C SER A 293 -6.42 28.00 5.57
N HIS A 294 -6.81 28.60 4.44
CA HIS A 294 -6.68 30.04 4.22
C HIS A 294 -7.60 30.86 5.14
N LEU A 295 -8.87 30.46 5.27
CA LEU A 295 -9.83 31.13 6.16
C LEU A 295 -9.39 31.02 7.62
N GLU A 296 -8.87 29.87 8.02
CA GLU A 296 -8.33 29.70 9.36
C GLU A 296 -7.10 30.59 9.62
N ALA A 297 -6.21 30.72 8.66
CA ALA A 297 -5.08 31.63 8.75
C ALA A 297 -5.50 33.11 8.81
N LEU A 298 -6.58 33.48 8.13
CA LEU A 298 -7.18 34.82 8.23
C LEU A 298 -7.76 35.07 9.63
N LYS A 299 -8.53 34.11 10.16
CA LYS A 299 -9.13 34.18 11.49
C LYS A 299 -8.10 34.34 12.59
N LEU A 300 -6.96 33.66 12.46
CA LEU A 300 -5.85 33.71 13.41
C LEU A 300 -4.89 34.91 13.19
N GLY A 301 -5.09 35.72 12.16
CA GLY A 301 -4.22 36.84 11.81
C GLY A 301 -2.81 36.42 11.35
N LEU A 302 -2.65 35.18 10.89
CA LEU A 302 -1.33 34.63 10.53
C LEU A 302 -0.78 35.29 9.27
N LYS A 303 0.53 35.42 9.22
CA LYS A 303 1.30 35.87 8.04
C LYS A 303 1.83 34.67 7.25
N GLY A 304 2.53 34.94 6.16
CA GLY A 304 3.37 33.97 5.47
C GLY A 304 4.68 33.73 6.20
N MET A 305 5.51 32.83 5.66
CA MET A 305 6.89 32.64 6.11
C MET A 305 7.75 33.86 5.72
N ASP A 306 8.79 34.11 6.51
CA ASP A 306 9.77 35.12 6.16
C ASP A 306 10.49 34.75 4.86
N GLU A 307 10.85 35.78 4.09
CA GLU A 307 11.47 35.57 2.78
C GLU A 307 12.79 34.76 2.82
N ALA A 308 13.53 34.90 3.91
CA ALA A 308 14.77 34.17 4.14
C ALA A 308 14.57 32.67 4.35
N ASP A 309 13.39 32.26 4.86
CA ASP A 309 13.06 30.86 5.17
C ASP A 309 12.40 30.13 3.98
N VAL A 310 12.02 30.86 2.93
CA VAL A 310 11.35 30.27 1.75
C VAL A 310 12.37 29.90 0.69
N PRO A 311 12.39 28.63 0.22
CA PRO A 311 13.32 28.22 -0.84
C PRO A 311 13.11 29.00 -2.14
N HIS A 312 14.19 29.26 -2.88
CA HIS A 312 14.10 29.94 -4.18
C HIS A 312 13.45 29.03 -5.24
N LEU A 313 12.27 29.40 -5.73
CA LEU A 313 11.45 28.59 -6.64
C LEU A 313 12.23 28.05 -7.85
N LYS A 314 12.95 28.92 -8.59
CA LYS A 314 13.70 28.50 -9.78
C LYS A 314 14.82 27.50 -9.45
N LYS A 315 15.57 27.75 -8.37
CA LYS A 315 16.65 26.86 -7.93
C LYS A 315 16.10 25.52 -7.48
N THR A 316 15.05 25.53 -6.66
CA THR A 316 14.39 24.30 -6.15
C THR A 316 13.79 23.50 -7.30
N PHE A 317 13.07 24.14 -8.22
CA PHE A 317 12.47 23.45 -9.38
C PHE A 317 13.53 22.75 -10.24
N LEU A 318 14.63 23.43 -10.56
CA LEU A 318 15.69 22.86 -11.41
C LEU A 318 16.48 21.74 -10.71
N SER A 319 16.63 21.78 -9.38
CA SER A 319 17.42 20.79 -8.64
C SER A 319 16.81 19.38 -8.66
N GLY A 320 15.50 19.26 -8.81
CA GLY A 320 14.80 17.96 -8.78
C GLY A 320 13.99 17.66 -10.04
N LEU A 321 14.28 18.34 -11.16
CA LEU A 321 13.56 18.14 -12.41
C LEU A 321 13.59 16.67 -12.88
N HIS A 322 14.65 15.95 -12.56
CA HIS A 322 14.82 14.54 -12.87
C HIS A 322 13.76 13.62 -12.23
N PHE A 323 13.15 14.01 -11.09
CA PHE A 323 12.07 13.26 -10.45
C PHE A 323 10.77 13.28 -11.26
N PHE A 324 10.58 14.26 -12.15
CA PHE A 324 9.43 14.28 -13.05
C PHE A 324 9.52 13.26 -14.20
N ILE A 325 10.71 12.79 -14.56
CA ILE A 325 10.91 11.86 -15.68
C ILE A 325 10.12 10.55 -15.44
N PRO A 326 10.30 9.81 -14.34
CA PRO A 326 9.56 8.57 -14.10
C PRO A 326 8.04 8.80 -13.96
N ILE A 327 7.63 9.95 -13.41
CA ILE A 327 6.21 10.30 -13.30
C ILE A 327 5.64 10.57 -14.68
N PHE A 328 6.38 11.28 -15.53
CA PHE A 328 5.98 11.53 -16.92
C PHE A 328 5.86 10.20 -17.70
N VAL A 329 6.84 9.29 -17.56
CA VAL A 329 6.79 7.96 -18.18
C VAL A 329 5.53 7.20 -17.73
N LEU A 330 5.21 7.22 -16.44
CA LEU A 330 4.00 6.58 -15.92
C LEU A 330 2.73 7.16 -16.56
N ILE A 331 2.60 8.48 -16.55
CA ILE A 331 1.42 9.17 -17.10
C ILE A 331 1.33 8.94 -18.61
N PHE A 332 2.44 9.04 -19.35
CA PHE A 332 2.48 8.83 -20.78
C PHE A 332 2.03 7.42 -21.18
N LEU A 333 2.54 6.39 -20.50
CA LEU A 333 2.18 5.00 -20.78
C LEU A 333 0.73 4.67 -20.36
N LEU A 334 0.28 5.19 -19.21
CA LEU A 334 -1.04 4.90 -18.69
C LEU A 334 -2.14 5.68 -19.41
N VAL A 335 -1.93 6.99 -19.64
CA VAL A 335 -2.97 7.90 -20.14
C VAL A 335 -2.95 8.01 -21.65
N TYR A 336 -1.78 8.22 -22.24
CA TYR A 336 -1.66 8.43 -23.69
C TYR A 336 -1.61 7.11 -24.47
N MET A 337 -0.73 6.19 -24.08
CA MET A 337 -0.59 4.88 -24.72
C MET A 337 -1.68 3.88 -24.28
N ARG A 338 -2.39 4.16 -23.17
CA ARG A 338 -3.45 3.30 -22.62
C ARG A 338 -3.01 1.86 -22.30
N TYR A 339 -1.76 1.70 -21.89
CA TYR A 339 -1.27 0.42 -21.42
C TYR A 339 -1.83 0.09 -20.04
N THR A 340 -1.72 -1.19 -19.66
CA THR A 340 -2.16 -1.64 -18.32
C THR A 340 -1.38 -0.94 -17.21
N ALA A 341 -2.00 -0.77 -16.04
CA ALA A 341 -1.37 -0.14 -14.90
C ALA A 341 -0.06 -0.85 -14.49
N GLY A 342 -0.05 -2.19 -14.48
CA GLY A 342 1.16 -2.98 -14.18
C GLY A 342 2.30 -2.76 -15.17
N PHE A 343 2.00 -2.70 -16.47
CA PHE A 343 3.00 -2.39 -17.49
C PHE A 343 3.55 -0.98 -17.33
N SER A 344 2.67 0.00 -17.16
CA SER A 344 3.05 1.41 -17.04
C SER A 344 3.95 1.67 -15.84
N ILE A 345 3.61 1.11 -14.66
CA ILE A 345 4.41 1.30 -13.45
C ILE A 345 5.73 0.54 -13.50
N PHE A 346 5.78 -0.61 -14.17
CA PHE A 346 7.03 -1.35 -14.35
C PHE A 346 8.07 -0.50 -15.09
N TYR A 347 7.71 0.10 -16.23
CA TYR A 347 8.61 0.97 -17.00
C TYR A 347 8.91 2.28 -16.29
N ALA A 348 7.94 2.85 -15.55
CA ALA A 348 8.19 4.00 -14.70
C ALA A 348 9.21 3.70 -13.60
N THR A 349 9.10 2.52 -12.95
CA THR A 349 10.07 2.08 -11.94
C THR A 349 11.44 1.86 -12.55
N PHE A 350 11.51 1.25 -13.73
CA PHE A 350 12.77 1.07 -14.44
C PHE A 350 13.42 2.40 -14.80
N SER A 351 12.63 3.37 -15.30
CA SER A 351 13.12 4.73 -15.57
C SER A 351 13.59 5.45 -14.30
N LEU A 352 12.91 5.24 -13.17
CA LEU A 352 13.32 5.80 -11.87
C LEU A 352 14.67 5.23 -11.43
N ILE A 353 14.86 3.91 -11.49
CA ILE A 353 16.14 3.28 -11.17
C ILE A 353 17.24 3.83 -12.05
N PHE A 354 16.98 3.97 -13.35
CA PHE A 354 17.94 4.56 -14.27
C PHE A 354 18.29 6.00 -13.90
N VAL A 355 17.32 6.85 -13.57
CA VAL A 355 17.52 8.22 -13.11
C VAL A 355 18.36 8.28 -11.84
N ILE A 356 18.07 7.40 -10.85
CA ILE A 356 18.84 7.31 -9.61
C ILE A 356 20.31 6.95 -9.91
N LEU A 357 20.54 5.94 -10.76
CA LEU A 357 21.88 5.51 -11.14
C LEU A 357 22.67 6.63 -11.82
N VAL A 358 22.06 7.32 -12.78
CA VAL A 358 22.69 8.44 -13.50
C VAL A 358 22.98 9.61 -12.55
N SER A 359 22.02 9.99 -11.71
CA SER A 359 22.21 11.04 -10.71
C SER A 359 23.37 10.72 -9.76
N HIS A 360 23.50 9.47 -9.38
CA HIS A 360 24.56 8.99 -8.50
C HIS A 360 25.95 9.07 -9.16
N ILE A 361 26.05 8.61 -10.42
CA ILE A 361 27.31 8.70 -11.20
C ILE A 361 27.75 10.15 -11.32
N ILE A 362 26.81 11.09 -11.52
CA ILE A 362 27.11 12.52 -11.67
C ILE A 362 27.53 13.16 -10.33
N THR A 363 26.92 12.73 -9.20
CA THR A 363 27.16 13.36 -7.88
C THR A 363 28.31 12.73 -7.09
N ASN A 364 28.93 11.67 -7.56
CA ASN A 364 30.08 10.98 -6.94
C ASN A 364 29.83 10.47 -5.50
N THR A 365 28.59 10.18 -5.15
CA THR A 365 28.22 9.62 -3.85
C THR A 365 28.11 8.11 -3.90
N ASP A 366 28.53 7.36 -2.86
CA ASP A 366 28.54 5.88 -2.85
C ASP A 366 27.14 5.26 -3.01
N PHE A 367 26.94 4.51 -4.11
CA PHE A 367 25.69 3.86 -4.50
C PHE A 367 25.09 2.93 -3.41
N ILE A 368 25.94 2.28 -2.65
CA ILE A 368 25.56 1.35 -1.58
C ILE A 368 24.86 2.10 -0.43
N THR A 369 25.25 3.33 -0.15
CA THR A 369 24.68 4.14 0.94
C THR A 369 23.23 4.54 0.67
N VAL A 370 22.86 4.77 -0.58
CA VAL A 370 21.47 5.14 -0.97
C VAL A 370 20.51 3.95 -0.95
N LEU A 371 21.02 2.71 -1.08
CA LEU A 371 20.20 1.48 -1.06
C LEU A 371 20.01 0.88 0.34
N ILE A 372 20.82 1.30 1.33
CA ILE A 372 20.81 0.73 2.70
C ILE A 372 20.04 1.61 3.69
N TYR A 373 19.78 2.88 3.38
CA TYR A 373 18.95 3.80 4.15
C TYR A 373 17.55 3.92 3.55
#